data_d02f8bc8db7870001ba9d13f886d3084
#
_entry.id   d02f8bc8db7870001ba9d13f886d3084
#
_cell.length_a   1.000
_cell.length_b   1.000
_cell.length_c   1.000
_cell.angle_alpha   90.00
_cell.angle_beta   90.00
_cell.angle_gamma   90.00
#
_symmetry.space_group_name_H-M   'P 1'
#
loop_
_entity.id
_entity.type
_entity.pdbx_description
1 polymer ?
#
loop_
_entity_poly.entity_id
_entity_poly.type
_entity_poly.pdbx_seq_one_letter_code
_entity_poly.pdbx_strand_id
1 'polypeptide(L)'
;MKSASSSGQCVQSLEFRYNLGFKFFCTPPCVGLFFMTKYVFVTGGVVSSLGKGIAAASLAAILESRGLKVTMIKLDPYINVDPGTMSPFQHGEVFVTEDGAETDLDLGHYERFISTKMHKPNNFTSGQIYESVLRKERRGEYLGKTVQVIPHITNEIQEFIQRGAASTFDGKPDVAVVEIGGTVGDIESLPFVEAVRQMSFRVGRNNTCFIHLTLCPWIPSAGELKTKPTQHSVQKLREEGVYPDMLLCRAEHMIPEGERAKISLFSNVPMDCVISVADASTIYEVPLMLHAQHLDDLVCKKLGLETKPADLSAWEDIVRRIKNPKREVTVAMVGKYVDYADSYKSLNEALNHAGIRTETRVKIRYVDASQVEEEGAEKILADVDAILVPGGFGKRGTEGMIKSIEYARLNKIPFLGICLGMQMAVIEFARHVCGLGGANSTELDPDTAHPVVALITEWKDRSGAVQKRDESSDLGGTMRLGRQEVPVATGTLAHRIYGDVVAERHRHRYEVNNAYVAQFEEKGMVISAKTPTEHLPEMMELPDHPFFFAVQFHPEFTSSPRFGHPLFQAYIEAAIAQADKKAQA
;
A
#
# COMPACT_ATOMS: atom_id res chain seq x y z
N MET A 1 37.12 -67.58 -19.21
CA MET A 1 38.23 -66.72 -19.56
C MET A 1 37.95 -65.32 -19.10
N LYS A 2 38.73 -64.82 -18.11
CA LYS A 2 39.10 -63.47 -17.71
C LYS A 2 38.01 -62.37 -17.74
N SER A 3 37.35 -62.01 -16.65
CA SER A 3 37.64 -61.17 -15.47
C SER A 3 38.43 -59.88 -15.80
N ALA A 4 37.79 -58.73 -15.65
CA ALA A 4 38.45 -57.46 -15.38
C ALA A 4 37.69 -56.67 -14.32
N SER A 5 38.34 -56.50 -13.20
CA SER A 5 37.96 -55.70 -12.03
C SER A 5 38.24 -54.21 -12.32
N SER A 6 37.36 -53.31 -11.95
CA SER A 6 37.62 -51.89 -11.86
C SER A 6 37.78 -51.46 -10.39
N SER A 7 38.97 -51.03 -10.11
CA SER A 7 39.43 -50.46 -8.84
C SER A 7 38.84 -49.08 -8.58
N GLY A 8 38.22 -48.92 -7.41
CA GLY A 8 37.85 -47.62 -6.88
C GLY A 8 39.12 -46.85 -6.42
N GLN A 9 39.30 -45.65 -6.92
CA GLN A 9 40.28 -44.72 -6.40
C GLN A 9 39.67 -43.93 -5.24
N CYS A 10 40.27 -44.12 -4.08
CA CYS A 10 40.08 -43.32 -2.88
C CYS A 10 40.78 -41.95 -3.08
N VAL A 11 40.02 -40.87 -3.00
CA VAL A 11 40.56 -39.52 -3.00
C VAL A 11 41.01 -39.18 -1.57
N GLN A 12 42.32 -39.02 -1.41
CA GLN A 12 42.93 -38.57 -0.15
C GLN A 12 42.50 -37.15 0.19
N SER A 13 42.06 -36.96 1.44
CA SER A 13 41.82 -35.66 2.05
C SER A 13 43.13 -34.97 2.42
N LEU A 14 43.35 -33.77 1.92
CA LEU A 14 44.41 -32.86 2.37
C LEU A 14 43.98 -32.18 3.69
N GLU A 15 44.68 -32.51 4.79
CA GLU A 15 44.54 -31.80 6.07
C GLU A 15 45.42 -30.53 6.03
N PHE A 16 44.79 -29.37 6.16
CA PHE A 16 45.48 -28.13 6.55
C PHE A 16 45.25 -27.90 8.06
N ARG A 17 46.30 -28.02 8.84
CA ARG A 17 46.28 -27.69 10.28
C ARG A 17 46.61 -26.21 10.46
N TYR A 18 45.62 -25.41 10.88
CA TYR A 18 45.87 -24.17 11.59
C TYR A 18 45.57 -24.35 13.07
N ASN A 19 46.53 -23.95 13.91
CA ASN A 19 46.52 -24.07 15.37
C ASN A 19 45.53 -23.07 16.01
N LEU A 20 44.24 -23.32 15.97
CA LEU A 20 43.23 -22.72 16.84
C LEU A 20 42.11 -23.77 16.97
N GLY A 21 41.95 -24.26 18.20
CA GLY A 21 41.17 -25.47 18.56
C GLY A 21 39.67 -25.47 18.27
N PHE A 22 39.26 -25.35 17.04
CA PHE A 22 37.89 -25.64 16.59
C PHE A 22 37.92 -26.70 15.50
N LYS A 23 37.38 -27.88 15.83
CA LYS A 23 37.08 -28.91 14.83
C LYS A 23 35.85 -28.50 14.04
N PHE A 24 36.01 -28.03 12.82
CA PHE A 24 34.93 -27.97 11.85
C PHE A 24 34.73 -29.35 11.21
N PHE A 25 33.63 -30.03 11.54
CA PHE A 25 33.19 -31.16 10.75
C PHE A 25 32.53 -30.62 9.47
N CYS A 26 33.26 -30.64 8.38
CA CYS A 26 32.67 -30.38 7.04
C CYS A 26 32.09 -31.71 6.53
N THR A 27 30.83 -32.01 6.85
CA THR A 27 30.07 -32.99 6.09
C THR A 27 29.67 -32.30 4.79
N PRO A 28 29.83 -32.93 3.60
CA PRO A 28 29.28 -32.37 2.37
C PRO A 28 27.76 -32.26 2.56
N PRO A 29 27.14 -31.10 2.30
CA PRO A 29 25.71 -31.03 2.37
C PRO A 29 25.13 -31.97 1.32
N CYS A 30 24.26 -32.89 1.75
CA CYS A 30 23.31 -33.50 0.83
C CYS A 30 22.64 -32.36 0.05
N VAL A 31 22.80 -32.35 -1.27
CA VAL A 31 22.17 -31.40 -2.18
C VAL A 31 20.66 -31.73 -2.19
N GLY A 32 19.97 -31.35 -1.12
CA GLY A 32 18.58 -30.95 -1.27
C GLY A 32 18.64 -29.60 -1.97
N LEU A 33 17.96 -29.46 -3.08
CA LEU A 33 17.72 -28.16 -3.70
C LEU A 33 16.95 -27.29 -2.69
N PHE A 34 17.68 -26.61 -1.79
CA PHE A 34 17.11 -25.52 -1.02
C PHE A 34 16.92 -24.36 -2.00
N PHE A 35 15.71 -24.21 -2.52
CA PHE A 35 15.32 -23.01 -3.24
C PHE A 35 15.55 -21.82 -2.31
N MET A 36 16.59 -21.06 -2.63
CA MET A 36 16.93 -19.85 -1.88
C MET A 36 16.16 -18.70 -2.53
N THR A 37 15.46 -17.89 -1.72
CA THR A 37 14.78 -16.68 -2.21
C THR A 37 15.74 -15.83 -3.05
N LYS A 38 15.32 -15.42 -4.24
CA LYS A 38 16.02 -14.48 -5.12
C LYS A 38 15.61 -13.05 -4.77
N TYR A 39 16.52 -12.09 -4.92
CA TYR A 39 16.28 -10.69 -4.57
C TYR A 39 16.38 -9.80 -5.80
N VAL A 40 15.36 -8.97 -6.03
CA VAL A 40 15.39 -7.89 -7.02
C VAL A 40 15.42 -6.58 -6.25
N PHE A 41 16.52 -5.85 -6.32
CA PHE A 41 16.67 -4.54 -5.68
C PHE A 41 16.34 -3.44 -6.68
N VAL A 42 15.34 -2.62 -6.35
CA VAL A 42 14.89 -1.49 -7.16
C VAL A 42 15.34 -0.20 -6.50
N THR A 43 16.21 0.53 -7.18
CA THR A 43 16.71 1.85 -6.77
C THR A 43 16.21 2.93 -7.72
N GLY A 44 16.25 4.18 -7.31
CA GLY A 44 15.91 5.29 -8.20
C GLY A 44 16.85 6.47 -8.03
N GLY A 45 16.98 7.24 -9.07
CA GLY A 45 17.79 8.45 -9.09
C GLY A 45 17.13 9.59 -9.84
N VAL A 46 17.79 10.73 -9.87
CA VAL A 46 17.38 11.99 -10.51
C VAL A 46 16.36 12.78 -9.70
N VAL A 47 15.16 12.23 -9.45
CA VAL A 47 14.06 12.91 -8.72
C VAL A 47 13.26 11.92 -7.88
N SER A 48 12.56 12.43 -6.87
CA SER A 48 11.52 11.70 -6.14
C SER A 48 10.27 11.49 -7.02
N SER A 49 9.34 10.67 -6.58
CA SER A 49 8.07 10.39 -7.28
C SER A 49 8.25 9.89 -8.74
N LEU A 50 9.38 9.27 -9.03
CA LEU A 50 9.71 8.74 -10.36
C LEU A 50 8.85 7.51 -10.74
N GLY A 51 8.17 6.90 -9.76
CA GLY A 51 7.32 5.72 -9.96
C GLY A 51 8.03 4.40 -9.66
N LYS A 52 9.02 4.39 -8.75
CA LYS A 52 9.69 3.16 -8.29
C LYS A 52 8.71 2.10 -7.82
N GLY A 53 7.78 2.47 -6.94
CA GLY A 53 6.77 1.56 -6.37
C GLY A 53 5.92 0.90 -7.45
N ILE A 54 5.43 1.68 -8.40
CA ILE A 54 4.63 1.16 -9.53
C ILE A 54 5.45 0.24 -10.43
N ALA A 55 6.69 0.61 -10.75
CA ALA A 55 7.57 -0.22 -11.59
C ALA A 55 7.92 -1.55 -10.89
N ALA A 56 8.25 -1.50 -9.60
CA ALA A 56 8.53 -2.66 -8.77
C ALA A 56 7.30 -3.58 -8.64
N ALA A 57 6.13 -3.01 -8.34
CA ALA A 57 4.88 -3.75 -8.24
C ALA A 57 4.45 -4.35 -9.59
N SER A 58 4.65 -3.63 -10.70
CA SER A 58 4.38 -4.14 -12.05
C SER A 58 5.25 -5.35 -12.39
N LEU A 59 6.56 -5.27 -12.12
CA LEU A 59 7.45 -6.41 -12.29
C LEU A 59 7.02 -7.59 -11.39
N ALA A 60 6.71 -7.33 -10.13
CA ALA A 60 6.23 -8.35 -9.20
C ALA A 60 4.95 -9.04 -9.71
N ALA A 61 4.00 -8.28 -10.26
CA ALA A 61 2.78 -8.82 -10.87
C ALA A 61 3.06 -9.70 -12.09
N ILE A 62 4.01 -9.31 -12.95
CA ILE A 62 4.39 -10.13 -14.10
C ILE A 62 5.05 -11.43 -13.63
N LEU A 63 5.96 -11.35 -12.64
CA LEU A 63 6.61 -12.55 -12.08
C LEU A 63 5.60 -13.49 -11.40
N GLU A 64 4.59 -12.93 -10.69
CA GLU A 64 3.48 -13.70 -10.12
C GLU A 64 2.67 -14.41 -11.21
N SER A 65 2.39 -13.74 -12.35
CA SER A 65 1.65 -14.34 -13.47
C SER A 65 2.42 -15.50 -14.14
N ARG A 66 3.73 -15.56 -13.97
CA ARG A 66 4.59 -16.69 -14.38
C ARG A 66 4.55 -17.87 -13.41
N GLY A 67 3.77 -17.76 -12.32
CA GLY A 67 3.60 -18.81 -11.30
C GLY A 67 4.63 -18.75 -10.17
N LEU A 68 5.40 -17.67 -10.04
CA LEU A 68 6.34 -17.48 -8.95
C LEU A 68 5.62 -16.92 -7.69
N LYS A 69 6.07 -17.36 -6.51
CA LYS A 69 5.68 -16.76 -5.23
C LYS A 69 6.51 -15.50 -5.02
N VAL A 70 5.84 -14.35 -5.06
CA VAL A 70 6.50 -13.04 -4.99
C VAL A 70 6.08 -12.30 -3.72
N THR A 71 7.03 -11.70 -3.03
CA THR A 71 6.78 -10.71 -1.97
C THR A 71 7.48 -9.40 -2.28
N MET A 72 7.02 -8.32 -1.65
CA MET A 72 7.61 -7.00 -1.80
C MET A 72 8.03 -6.43 -0.46
N ILE A 73 9.09 -5.60 -0.46
CA ILE A 73 9.64 -4.96 0.74
C ILE A 73 9.95 -3.51 0.39
N LYS A 74 9.51 -2.60 1.26
CA LYS A 74 9.78 -1.16 1.17
C LYS A 74 10.79 -0.75 2.21
N LEU A 75 11.84 -0.04 1.78
CA LEU A 75 12.85 0.59 2.64
C LEU A 75 12.71 2.10 2.56
N ASP A 76 12.36 2.75 3.67
CA ASP A 76 12.17 4.19 3.72
C ASP A 76 13.30 4.89 4.47
N PRO A 77 14.02 5.84 3.84
CA PRO A 77 15.22 6.44 4.41
C PRO A 77 14.96 7.51 5.48
N TYR A 78 13.71 7.85 5.78
CA TYR A 78 13.41 8.83 6.83
C TYR A 78 13.57 8.27 8.25
N ILE A 79 13.73 9.20 9.23
CA ILE A 79 14.02 8.88 10.64
C ILE A 79 12.75 8.60 11.47
N ASN A 80 11.56 8.91 10.97
CA ASN A 80 10.33 8.55 11.66
C ASN A 80 10.26 7.02 11.88
N VAL A 81 9.79 6.60 13.04
CA VAL A 81 9.65 5.16 13.36
C VAL A 81 8.57 4.53 12.47
N ASP A 82 7.47 5.24 12.27
CA ASP A 82 6.41 4.90 11.31
C ASP A 82 5.77 6.18 10.77
N PRO A 83 4.94 6.09 9.70
CA PRO A 83 4.27 7.24 9.13
C PRO A 83 2.99 7.67 9.87
N GLY A 84 2.58 6.97 10.93
CA GLY A 84 1.29 7.19 11.61
C GLY A 84 1.07 8.60 12.13
N THR A 85 2.15 9.33 12.47
CA THR A 85 2.10 10.72 12.94
C THR A 85 2.44 11.75 11.85
N MET A 86 2.74 11.32 10.63
CA MET A 86 3.09 12.21 9.52
C MET A 86 1.85 12.89 8.95
N SER A 87 2.05 14.12 8.45
CA SER A 87 0.97 14.87 7.78
C SER A 87 0.66 14.24 6.41
N PRO A 88 -0.63 13.94 6.12
CA PRO A 88 -1.05 13.47 4.80
C PRO A 88 -0.69 14.43 3.65
N PHE A 89 -0.55 15.73 3.92
CA PHE A 89 -0.12 16.73 2.93
C PHE A 89 1.35 16.58 2.50
N GLN A 90 2.19 15.92 3.30
CA GLN A 90 3.61 15.73 2.99
C GLN A 90 3.92 14.33 2.46
N HIS A 91 3.28 13.30 3.02
CA HIS A 91 3.60 11.89 2.74
C HIS A 91 2.48 11.14 2.02
N GLY A 92 1.31 11.77 1.85
CA GLY A 92 0.12 11.09 1.35
C GLY A 92 -0.54 10.23 2.41
N GLU A 93 -1.29 9.24 1.95
CA GLU A 93 -2.05 8.32 2.79
C GLU A 93 -1.13 7.45 3.65
N VAL A 94 -1.55 7.20 4.88
CA VAL A 94 -0.99 6.13 5.73
C VAL A 94 -1.75 4.85 5.43
N PHE A 95 -1.08 3.88 4.81
CA PHE A 95 -1.65 2.58 4.51
C PHE A 95 -1.53 1.66 5.72
N VAL A 96 -2.59 0.89 6.02
CA VAL A 96 -2.60 -0.05 7.15
C VAL A 96 -2.60 -1.48 6.64
N THR A 97 -1.65 -2.29 7.11
CA THR A 97 -1.55 -3.71 6.79
C THR A 97 -2.57 -4.56 7.56
N GLU A 98 -2.74 -5.83 7.19
CA GLU A 98 -3.66 -6.74 7.91
C GLU A 98 -3.29 -6.93 9.38
N ASP A 99 -2.00 -6.94 9.72
CA ASP A 99 -1.50 -7.07 11.08
C ASP A 99 -1.40 -5.73 11.84
N GLY A 100 -1.93 -4.63 11.23
CA GLY A 100 -2.09 -3.34 11.88
C GLY A 100 -0.83 -2.47 11.90
N ALA A 101 0.11 -2.68 10.98
CA ALA A 101 1.21 -1.74 10.80
C ALA A 101 0.75 -0.53 10.00
N GLU A 102 1.08 0.68 10.48
CA GLU A 102 0.98 1.92 9.72
C GLU A 102 2.21 2.03 8.83
N THR A 103 2.00 2.17 7.51
CA THR A 103 3.07 2.08 6.51
C THR A 103 2.94 3.14 5.44
N ASP A 104 3.97 3.28 4.62
CA ASP A 104 3.94 4.12 3.43
C ASP A 104 2.86 3.65 2.42
N LEU A 105 2.33 4.59 1.64
CA LEU A 105 1.27 4.35 0.65
C LEU A 105 1.68 3.35 -0.45
N ASP A 106 2.98 3.15 -0.67
CA ASP A 106 3.49 2.20 -1.66
C ASP A 106 3.08 0.75 -1.35
N LEU A 107 2.88 0.39 -0.07
CA LEU A 107 2.37 -0.94 0.27
C LEU A 107 0.96 -1.17 -0.27
N GLY A 108 0.15 -0.13 -0.35
CA GLY A 108 -1.14 -0.16 -1.03
C GLY A 108 -0.99 -0.44 -2.53
N HIS A 109 0.00 0.17 -3.19
CA HIS A 109 0.31 -0.17 -4.58
C HIS A 109 0.71 -1.64 -4.72
N TYR A 110 1.54 -2.17 -3.82
CA TYR A 110 1.95 -3.57 -3.87
C TYR A 110 0.75 -4.52 -3.81
N GLU A 111 -0.15 -4.36 -2.82
CA GLU A 111 -1.33 -5.22 -2.67
C GLU A 111 -2.35 -5.08 -3.81
N ARG A 112 -2.35 -3.97 -4.55
CA ARG A 112 -3.18 -3.80 -5.75
C ARG A 112 -2.62 -4.58 -6.95
N PHE A 113 -1.31 -4.76 -7.02
CA PHE A 113 -0.65 -5.42 -8.14
C PHE A 113 -0.43 -6.93 -7.94
N ILE A 114 -0.09 -7.38 -6.72
CA ILE A 114 0.14 -8.80 -6.42
C ILE A 114 -0.93 -9.36 -5.47
N SER A 115 -1.06 -10.68 -5.44
CA SER A 115 -2.03 -11.37 -4.56
C SER A 115 -1.55 -11.49 -3.11
N THR A 116 -0.24 -11.36 -2.89
CA THR A 116 0.38 -11.46 -1.56
C THR A 116 0.00 -10.24 -0.72
N LYS A 117 -0.50 -10.50 0.50
CA LYS A 117 -0.78 -9.43 1.46
C LYS A 117 0.49 -8.98 2.16
N MET A 118 0.55 -7.67 2.42
CA MET A 118 1.67 -7.05 3.12
C MET A 118 1.46 -7.08 4.63
N HIS A 119 2.57 -7.21 5.34
CA HIS A 119 2.63 -7.26 6.80
C HIS A 119 3.70 -6.32 7.32
N LYS A 120 3.72 -6.11 8.63
CA LYS A 120 4.70 -5.26 9.31
C LYS A 120 6.16 -5.48 8.84
N PRO A 121 6.66 -6.72 8.61
CA PRO A 121 8.01 -6.91 8.10
C PRO A 121 8.24 -6.50 6.64
N ASN A 122 7.21 -6.11 5.90
CA ASN A 122 7.34 -5.68 4.50
C ASN A 122 7.65 -4.19 4.34
N ASN A 123 7.59 -3.39 5.42
CA ASN A 123 8.01 -1.99 5.43
C ASN A 123 8.87 -1.71 6.66
N PHE A 124 9.97 -1.02 6.47
CA PHE A 124 10.76 -0.50 7.59
C PHE A 124 11.51 0.79 7.22
N THR A 125 11.71 1.62 8.24
CA THR A 125 12.30 2.94 8.12
C THR A 125 13.73 2.98 8.70
N SER A 126 14.51 4.00 8.34
CA SER A 126 15.78 4.27 9.03
C SER A 126 15.56 4.39 10.53
N GLY A 127 14.48 5.06 10.98
CA GLY A 127 14.17 5.22 12.41
C GLY A 127 14.08 3.88 13.14
N GLN A 128 13.32 2.92 12.60
CA GLN A 128 13.20 1.57 13.17
C GLN A 128 14.55 0.83 13.23
N ILE A 129 15.37 0.95 12.19
CA ILE A 129 16.68 0.32 12.13
C ILE A 129 17.61 0.89 13.22
N TYR A 130 17.71 2.23 13.31
CA TYR A 130 18.55 2.88 14.31
C TYR A 130 18.05 2.61 15.72
N GLU A 131 16.74 2.67 15.97
CA GLU A 131 16.14 2.33 17.26
C GLU A 131 16.51 0.89 17.67
N SER A 132 16.39 -0.06 16.75
CA SER A 132 16.74 -1.46 17.01
C SER A 132 18.21 -1.62 17.41
N VAL A 133 19.13 -1.00 16.66
CA VAL A 133 20.58 -1.07 16.94
C VAL A 133 20.91 -0.39 18.27
N LEU A 134 20.36 0.80 18.56
CA LEU A 134 20.56 1.50 19.82
C LEU A 134 20.02 0.70 21.00
N ARG A 135 18.87 0.05 20.85
CA ARG A 135 18.29 -0.83 21.88
C ARG A 135 19.17 -2.06 22.15
N LYS A 136 19.73 -2.69 21.10
CA LYS A 136 20.69 -3.80 21.21
C LYS A 136 21.97 -3.33 21.91
N GLU A 137 22.47 -2.12 21.59
CA GLU A 137 23.65 -1.54 22.25
C GLU A 137 23.39 -1.33 23.75
N ARG A 138 22.28 -0.70 24.14
CA ARG A 138 21.91 -0.49 25.55
C ARG A 138 21.75 -1.79 26.33
N ARG A 139 21.36 -2.89 25.69
CA ARG A 139 21.29 -4.22 26.29
C ARG A 139 22.63 -4.96 26.37
N GLY A 140 23.72 -4.37 25.83
CA GLY A 140 25.05 -4.97 25.83
C GLY A 140 25.24 -6.11 24.83
N GLU A 141 24.36 -6.26 23.85
CA GLU A 141 24.40 -7.36 22.86
C GLU A 141 25.65 -7.30 21.96
N TYR A 142 26.30 -6.14 21.85
CA TYR A 142 27.54 -5.97 21.10
C TYR A 142 28.81 -6.21 21.92
N LEU A 143 28.70 -6.65 23.19
CA LEU A 143 29.81 -7.08 24.04
C LEU A 143 30.93 -6.04 24.14
N GLY A 144 30.62 -4.77 24.28
CA GLY A 144 31.57 -3.66 24.43
C GLY A 144 32.29 -3.23 23.14
N LYS A 145 31.88 -3.75 21.97
CA LYS A 145 32.40 -3.29 20.67
C LYS A 145 31.91 -1.88 20.35
N THR A 146 32.73 -1.11 19.62
CA THR A 146 32.30 0.16 19.03
C THR A 146 31.20 -0.13 17.97
N VAL A 147 30.01 0.44 18.15
CA VAL A 147 28.87 0.29 17.22
C VAL A 147 28.97 1.38 16.16
N GLN A 148 28.92 1.00 14.88
CA GLN A 148 29.12 1.87 13.73
C GLN A 148 28.06 1.58 12.66
N VAL A 149 27.90 2.48 11.67
CA VAL A 149 26.98 2.26 10.54
C VAL A 149 27.36 0.97 9.83
N ILE A 150 28.64 0.78 9.50
CA ILE A 150 29.18 -0.48 9.00
C ILE A 150 30.00 -1.13 10.13
N PRO A 151 29.69 -2.35 10.55
CA PRO A 151 28.71 -3.28 9.97
C PRO A 151 27.34 -3.31 10.67
N HIS A 152 27.11 -2.56 11.76
CA HIS A 152 25.96 -2.83 12.66
C HIS A 152 24.62 -2.40 12.04
N ILE A 153 24.52 -1.17 11.52
CA ILE A 153 23.31 -0.69 10.82
C ILE A 153 23.10 -1.49 9.52
N THR A 154 24.17 -1.69 8.72
CA THR A 154 24.02 -2.45 7.46
C THR A 154 23.64 -3.91 7.69
N ASN A 155 24.12 -4.56 8.73
CA ASN A 155 23.70 -5.91 9.11
C ASN A 155 22.22 -5.93 9.54
N GLU A 156 21.79 -4.95 10.35
CA GLU A 156 20.41 -4.83 10.79
C GLU A 156 19.46 -4.68 9.59
N ILE A 157 19.80 -3.82 8.63
CA ILE A 157 19.03 -3.67 7.38
C ILE A 157 18.92 -5.01 6.65
N GLN A 158 20.01 -5.75 6.49
CA GLN A 158 19.99 -7.06 5.83
C GLN A 158 19.12 -8.07 6.57
N GLU A 159 19.12 -8.07 7.91
CA GLU A 159 18.26 -8.92 8.73
C GLU A 159 16.78 -8.56 8.55
N PHE A 160 16.45 -7.26 8.47
CA PHE A 160 15.08 -6.82 8.19
C PHE A 160 14.61 -7.24 6.79
N ILE A 161 15.44 -7.09 5.76
CA ILE A 161 15.13 -7.59 4.41
C ILE A 161 14.86 -9.09 4.43
N GLN A 162 15.68 -9.88 5.11
CA GLN A 162 15.50 -11.32 5.19
C GLN A 162 14.22 -11.71 5.95
N ARG A 163 13.88 -10.98 7.03
CA ARG A 163 12.62 -11.17 7.77
C ARG A 163 11.40 -10.82 6.90
N GLY A 164 11.46 -9.70 6.18
CA GLY A 164 10.40 -9.32 5.24
C GLY A 164 10.21 -10.35 4.14
N ALA A 165 11.30 -10.88 3.59
CA ALA A 165 11.24 -11.96 2.61
C ALA A 165 10.66 -13.26 3.17
N ALA A 166 10.84 -13.55 4.46
CA ALA A 166 10.34 -14.77 5.09
C ALA A 166 8.89 -14.65 5.62
N SER A 167 8.26 -13.48 5.55
CA SER A 167 6.97 -13.19 6.17
C SER A 167 5.75 -13.65 5.36
N THR A 168 5.94 -14.21 4.16
CA THR A 168 4.85 -14.73 3.34
C THR A 168 4.22 -15.97 3.95
N PHE A 169 2.88 -16.04 3.98
CA PHE A 169 2.10 -17.08 4.66
C PHE A 169 2.32 -18.51 4.17
N ASP A 170 2.63 -18.67 2.89
CA ASP A 170 2.75 -19.99 2.24
C ASP A 170 4.19 -20.52 2.17
N GLY A 171 5.07 -20.04 3.05
CA GLY A 171 6.48 -20.41 3.06
C GLY A 171 7.38 -19.38 2.36
N LYS A 172 8.62 -19.76 2.05
CA LYS A 172 9.58 -18.86 1.42
C LYS A 172 9.11 -18.44 0.02
N PRO A 173 9.17 -17.13 -0.32
CA PRO A 173 8.93 -16.69 -1.69
C PRO A 173 10.07 -17.14 -2.61
N ASP A 174 9.75 -17.29 -3.89
CA ASP A 174 10.77 -17.51 -4.93
C ASP A 174 11.56 -16.22 -5.16
N VAL A 175 10.85 -15.07 -5.17
CA VAL A 175 11.42 -13.75 -5.40
C VAL A 175 10.93 -12.75 -4.35
N ALA A 176 11.87 -11.99 -3.78
CA ALA A 176 11.58 -10.80 -2.99
C ALA A 176 12.01 -9.56 -3.80
N VAL A 177 11.05 -8.69 -4.14
CA VAL A 177 11.31 -7.40 -4.77
C VAL A 177 11.45 -6.36 -3.66
N VAL A 178 12.62 -5.74 -3.59
CA VAL A 178 12.99 -4.80 -2.53
C VAL A 178 13.13 -3.42 -3.13
N GLU A 179 12.19 -2.54 -2.81
CA GLU A 179 12.24 -1.15 -3.22
C GLU A 179 13.01 -0.30 -2.22
N ILE A 180 14.04 0.40 -2.69
CA ILE A 180 14.82 1.33 -1.88
C ILE A 180 14.25 2.74 -2.09
N GLY A 181 13.67 3.31 -1.04
CA GLY A 181 13.16 4.67 -1.01
C GLY A 181 14.25 5.72 -1.13
N GLY A 182 13.85 6.96 -1.40
CA GLY A 182 14.77 8.07 -1.63
C GLY A 182 15.44 8.06 -3.00
N THR A 183 16.44 8.90 -3.16
CA THR A 183 17.21 9.10 -4.40
C THR A 183 18.64 8.66 -4.18
N VAL A 184 19.19 7.87 -5.10
CA VAL A 184 20.60 7.47 -5.06
C VAL A 184 21.50 8.70 -5.08
N GLY A 185 22.40 8.80 -4.11
CA GLY A 185 23.27 9.96 -3.88
C GLY A 185 22.86 10.83 -2.72
N ASP A 186 21.63 10.68 -2.21
CA ASP A 186 21.21 11.35 -0.99
C ASP A 186 21.79 10.64 0.24
N ILE A 187 22.16 11.42 1.26
CA ILE A 187 22.83 10.91 2.49
C ILE A 187 21.96 9.87 3.18
N GLU A 188 20.65 10.06 3.18
CA GLU A 188 19.68 9.21 3.87
C GLU A 188 19.63 7.79 3.28
N SER A 189 19.84 7.65 1.99
CA SER A 189 19.75 6.35 1.29
C SER A 189 21.04 5.53 1.35
N LEU A 190 22.19 6.14 1.65
CA LEU A 190 23.50 5.49 1.63
C LEU A 190 23.59 4.22 2.48
N PRO A 191 23.10 4.15 3.74
CA PRO A 191 23.15 2.92 4.53
C PRO A 191 22.37 1.76 3.88
N PHE A 192 21.26 2.06 3.19
CA PHE A 192 20.47 1.05 2.48
C PHE A 192 21.20 0.54 1.24
N VAL A 193 21.75 1.43 0.41
CA VAL A 193 22.51 1.05 -0.79
C VAL A 193 23.74 0.21 -0.40
N GLU A 194 24.47 0.61 0.64
CA GLU A 194 25.59 -0.17 1.16
C GLU A 194 25.15 -1.54 1.70
N ALA A 195 24.04 -1.61 2.43
CA ALA A 195 23.51 -2.87 2.95
C ALA A 195 23.13 -3.86 1.83
N VAL A 196 22.44 -3.42 0.78
CA VAL A 196 22.07 -4.29 -0.35
C VAL A 196 23.27 -4.68 -1.20
N ARG A 197 24.28 -3.81 -1.32
CA ARG A 197 25.58 -4.14 -1.93
C ARG A 197 26.25 -5.29 -1.18
N GLN A 198 26.35 -5.19 0.15
CA GLN A 198 26.91 -6.25 1.01
C GLN A 198 26.07 -7.53 0.93
N MET A 199 24.75 -7.40 0.95
CA MET A 199 23.84 -8.54 0.86
C MET A 199 24.02 -9.30 -0.46
N SER A 200 24.16 -8.61 -1.58
CA SER A 200 24.42 -9.20 -2.89
C SER A 200 25.68 -10.06 -2.91
N PHE A 201 26.73 -9.63 -2.20
CA PHE A 201 27.94 -10.43 -2.04
C PHE A 201 27.70 -11.66 -1.15
N ARG A 202 26.95 -11.49 -0.05
CA ARG A 202 26.66 -12.56 0.93
C ARG A 202 25.79 -13.68 0.35
N VAL A 203 24.70 -13.33 -0.37
CA VAL A 203 23.77 -14.31 -0.96
C VAL A 203 24.23 -14.82 -2.34
N GLY A 204 25.22 -14.16 -2.93
CA GLY A 204 25.76 -14.45 -4.25
C GLY A 204 25.07 -13.67 -5.36
N ARG A 205 25.86 -13.15 -6.30
CA ARG A 205 25.39 -12.29 -7.39
C ARG A 205 24.39 -12.94 -8.34
N ASN A 206 24.36 -14.26 -8.42
CA ASN A 206 23.37 -15.01 -9.21
C ASN A 206 22.00 -15.10 -8.53
N ASN A 207 21.90 -14.65 -7.27
CA ASN A 207 20.68 -14.61 -6.50
C ASN A 207 20.14 -13.17 -6.32
N THR A 208 20.77 -12.20 -7.01
CA THR A 208 20.41 -10.79 -6.93
C THR A 208 20.34 -10.16 -8.32
N CYS A 209 19.39 -9.26 -8.51
CA CYS A 209 19.23 -8.44 -9.69
C CYS A 209 19.05 -6.98 -9.25
N PHE A 210 19.85 -6.07 -9.80
CA PHE A 210 19.76 -4.64 -9.52
C PHE A 210 19.09 -3.92 -10.70
N ILE A 211 17.96 -3.30 -10.42
CA ILE A 211 17.20 -2.47 -11.35
C ILE A 211 17.28 -1.03 -10.89
N HIS A 212 17.67 -0.12 -11.79
CA HIS A 212 17.77 1.29 -11.48
C HIS A 212 16.82 2.10 -12.34
N LEU A 213 15.87 2.80 -11.69
CA LEU A 213 14.91 3.67 -12.36
C LEU A 213 15.48 5.08 -12.48
N THR A 214 15.42 5.64 -13.68
CA THR A 214 15.96 6.98 -13.99
C THR A 214 15.00 7.79 -14.84
N LEU A 215 15.30 9.09 -15.02
CA LEU A 215 14.50 10.01 -15.83
C LEU A 215 15.28 10.41 -17.09
N CYS A 216 14.62 10.33 -18.22
CA CYS A 216 15.05 10.88 -19.50
C CYS A 216 14.08 12.00 -19.90
N PRO A 217 14.29 13.26 -19.44
CA PRO A 217 13.36 14.34 -19.69
C PRO A 217 13.36 14.76 -21.17
N TRP A 218 12.18 15.06 -21.69
CA TRP A 218 12.03 15.78 -22.94
C TRP A 218 12.21 17.26 -22.72
N ILE A 219 13.01 17.93 -23.55
CA ILE A 219 13.21 19.37 -23.49
C ILE A 219 12.50 20.00 -24.69
N PRO A 220 11.30 20.60 -24.50
CA PRO A 220 10.49 21.12 -25.60
C PRO A 220 11.23 22.16 -26.46
N SER A 221 11.99 23.06 -25.82
CA SER A 221 12.77 24.09 -26.51
C SER A 221 13.89 23.56 -27.40
N ALA A 222 14.41 22.37 -27.11
CA ALA A 222 15.46 21.71 -27.88
C ALA A 222 14.90 20.64 -28.84
N GLY A 223 13.63 20.25 -28.67
CA GLY A 223 12.98 19.18 -29.46
C GLY A 223 13.64 17.81 -29.30
N GLU A 224 14.25 17.55 -28.14
CA GLU A 224 15.00 16.29 -27.94
C GLU A 224 14.90 15.74 -26.51
N LEU A 225 15.06 14.42 -26.40
CA LEU A 225 15.18 13.71 -25.15
C LEU A 225 16.61 13.79 -24.61
N LYS A 226 16.77 14.08 -23.32
CA LYS A 226 18.09 14.19 -22.67
C LYS A 226 18.42 12.94 -21.85
N THR A 227 19.54 12.32 -22.19
CA THR A 227 20.04 11.12 -21.51
C THR A 227 21.05 11.41 -20.39
N LYS A 228 21.51 12.66 -20.25
CA LYS A 228 22.50 13.06 -19.23
C LYS A 228 22.06 12.79 -17.80
N PRO A 229 20.81 13.07 -17.37
CA PRO A 229 20.37 12.76 -16.00
C PRO A 229 20.50 11.28 -15.68
N THR A 230 20.11 10.40 -16.61
CA THR A 230 20.28 8.95 -16.48
C THR A 230 21.76 8.55 -16.35
N GLN A 231 22.64 9.10 -17.20
CA GLN A 231 24.08 8.80 -17.13
C GLN A 231 24.68 9.18 -15.78
N HIS A 232 24.36 10.38 -15.25
CA HIS A 232 24.86 10.83 -13.96
C HIS A 232 24.29 10.01 -12.80
N SER A 233 23.01 9.63 -12.86
CA SER A 233 22.38 8.80 -11.83
C SER A 233 23.02 7.42 -11.76
N VAL A 234 23.27 6.77 -12.90
CA VAL A 234 23.99 5.48 -12.96
C VAL A 234 25.45 5.62 -12.49
N GLN A 235 26.11 6.72 -12.85
CA GLN A 235 27.48 6.99 -12.36
C GLN A 235 27.48 7.08 -10.83
N LYS A 236 26.52 7.79 -10.24
CA LYS A 236 26.41 7.93 -8.79
C LYS A 236 26.17 6.59 -8.10
N LEU A 237 25.26 5.76 -8.60
CA LEU A 237 25.03 4.40 -8.08
C LEU A 237 26.31 3.54 -8.14
N ARG A 238 27.08 3.66 -9.21
CA ARG A 238 28.35 2.93 -9.38
C ARG A 238 29.44 3.41 -8.43
N GLU A 239 29.48 4.71 -8.10
CA GLU A 239 30.39 5.26 -7.07
C GLU A 239 30.08 4.66 -5.69
N GLU A 240 28.83 4.30 -5.41
CA GLU A 240 28.39 3.60 -4.21
C GLU A 240 28.62 2.07 -4.28
N GLY A 241 29.25 1.59 -5.35
CA GLY A 241 29.66 0.19 -5.54
C GLY A 241 28.55 -0.74 -6.05
N VAL A 242 27.43 -0.23 -6.50
CA VAL A 242 26.33 -0.99 -7.09
C VAL A 242 26.32 -0.79 -8.61
N TYR A 243 26.30 -1.90 -9.35
CA TYR A 243 26.23 -1.92 -10.80
C TYR A 243 24.84 -2.41 -11.20
N PRO A 244 24.01 -1.58 -11.87
CA PRO A 244 22.68 -2.01 -12.29
C PRO A 244 22.79 -3.09 -13.37
N ASP A 245 21.97 -4.13 -13.25
CA ASP A 245 21.79 -5.15 -14.27
C ASP A 245 20.84 -4.66 -15.37
N MET A 246 19.87 -3.83 -14.98
CA MET A 246 18.84 -3.26 -15.87
C MET A 246 18.56 -1.82 -15.51
N LEU A 247 18.19 -1.03 -16.52
CA LEU A 247 17.74 0.36 -16.38
C LEU A 247 16.28 0.48 -16.80
N LEU A 248 15.45 1.08 -15.95
CA LEU A 248 14.11 1.54 -16.32
C LEU A 248 14.18 3.04 -16.54
N CYS A 249 14.08 3.48 -17.78
CA CYS A 249 14.25 4.87 -18.17
C CYS A 249 12.87 5.51 -18.40
N ARG A 250 12.36 6.26 -17.42
CA ARG A 250 11.10 6.99 -17.55
C ARG A 250 11.24 8.18 -18.47
N ALA A 251 10.28 8.35 -19.38
CA ALA A 251 10.20 9.45 -20.33
C ALA A 251 8.72 9.70 -20.69
N GLU A 252 8.41 10.87 -21.25
CA GLU A 252 7.06 11.15 -21.77
C GLU A 252 6.65 10.21 -22.89
N HIS A 253 7.62 9.79 -23.73
CA HIS A 253 7.42 8.92 -24.87
C HIS A 253 8.44 7.78 -24.88
N MET A 254 8.21 6.76 -25.70
CA MET A 254 9.17 5.68 -25.91
C MET A 254 10.53 6.23 -26.37
N ILE A 255 11.60 5.77 -25.73
CA ILE A 255 12.96 6.23 -26.00
C ILE A 255 13.45 5.62 -27.32
N PRO A 256 13.86 6.43 -28.29
CA PRO A 256 14.38 5.94 -29.57
C PRO A 256 15.61 5.05 -29.41
N GLU A 257 15.86 4.18 -30.40
CA GLU A 257 16.93 3.19 -30.34
C GLU A 257 18.32 3.83 -30.21
N GLY A 258 18.56 4.98 -30.88
CA GLY A 258 19.81 5.71 -30.79
C GLY A 258 20.14 6.21 -29.38
N GLU A 259 19.15 6.73 -28.67
CA GLU A 259 19.28 7.18 -27.28
C GLU A 259 19.43 5.98 -26.33
N ARG A 260 18.73 4.88 -26.57
CA ARG A 260 18.91 3.63 -25.82
C ARG A 260 20.34 3.08 -25.99
N ALA A 261 20.87 3.05 -27.19
CA ALA A 261 22.25 2.66 -27.46
C ALA A 261 23.26 3.56 -26.75
N LYS A 262 23.02 4.87 -26.75
CA LYS A 262 23.82 5.85 -26.01
C LYS A 262 23.76 5.61 -24.48
N ILE A 263 22.57 5.40 -23.91
CA ILE A 263 22.42 5.07 -22.48
C ILE A 263 23.17 3.77 -22.18
N SER A 264 23.00 2.72 -22.97
CA SER A 264 23.69 1.43 -22.84
C SER A 264 25.22 1.61 -22.77
N LEU A 265 25.79 2.35 -23.72
CA LEU A 265 27.23 2.60 -23.79
C LEU A 265 27.77 3.31 -22.53
N PHE A 266 27.10 4.42 -22.11
CA PHE A 266 27.58 5.22 -20.97
C PHE A 266 27.32 4.56 -19.61
N SER A 267 26.28 3.73 -19.52
CA SER A 267 25.90 3.04 -18.28
C SER A 267 26.55 1.67 -18.13
N ASN A 268 27.18 1.14 -19.20
CA ASN A 268 27.72 -0.22 -19.24
C ASN A 268 26.66 -1.28 -18.92
N VAL A 269 25.45 -1.10 -19.45
CA VAL A 269 24.31 -2.00 -19.33
C VAL A 269 23.96 -2.47 -20.75
N PRO A 270 23.71 -3.76 -20.98
CA PRO A 270 23.31 -4.25 -22.31
C PRO A 270 22.09 -3.49 -22.85
N MET A 271 22.04 -3.30 -24.18
CA MET A 271 20.99 -2.48 -24.79
C MET A 271 19.58 -3.07 -24.59
N ASP A 272 19.46 -4.39 -24.58
CA ASP A 272 18.22 -5.11 -24.25
C ASP A 272 17.77 -4.92 -22.79
N CYS A 273 18.70 -4.59 -21.90
CA CYS A 273 18.43 -4.27 -20.50
C CYS A 273 18.15 -2.77 -20.24
N VAL A 274 18.12 -1.92 -21.27
CA VAL A 274 17.69 -0.52 -21.20
C VAL A 274 16.22 -0.44 -21.61
N ILE A 275 15.32 -0.46 -20.63
CA ILE A 275 13.88 -0.52 -20.81
C ILE A 275 13.29 0.90 -20.80
N SER A 276 12.50 1.22 -21.80
CA SER A 276 11.77 2.49 -21.88
C SER A 276 10.46 2.42 -21.08
N VAL A 277 10.26 3.33 -20.14
CA VAL A 277 9.02 3.45 -19.37
C VAL A 277 8.36 4.77 -19.76
N ALA A 278 7.51 4.73 -20.78
CA ALA A 278 6.76 5.89 -21.22
C ALA A 278 5.61 6.21 -20.24
N ASP A 279 5.13 7.46 -20.26
CA ASP A 279 3.95 7.83 -19.49
C ASP A 279 2.74 7.03 -19.97
N ALA A 280 2.06 6.38 -19.05
CA ALA A 280 0.91 5.50 -19.32
C ALA A 280 -0.40 6.21 -18.99
N SER A 281 -1.47 5.85 -19.69
CA SER A 281 -2.82 6.39 -19.44
C SER A 281 -3.39 5.94 -18.10
N THR A 282 -2.90 4.83 -17.58
CA THR A 282 -3.21 4.28 -16.26
C THR A 282 -2.02 3.47 -15.75
N ILE A 283 -1.82 3.45 -14.43
CA ILE A 283 -0.75 2.66 -13.80
C ILE A 283 -0.88 1.16 -14.11
N TYR A 284 -2.07 0.68 -14.40
CA TYR A 284 -2.37 -0.74 -14.71
C TYR A 284 -1.93 -1.15 -16.13
N GLU A 285 -1.50 -0.20 -16.97
CA GLU A 285 -0.88 -0.47 -18.27
C GLU A 285 0.62 -0.79 -18.18
N VAL A 286 1.25 -0.38 -17.06
CA VAL A 286 2.70 -0.53 -16.86
C VAL A 286 3.17 -2.00 -16.92
N PRO A 287 2.48 -3.00 -16.30
CA PRO A 287 2.85 -4.41 -16.47
C PRO A 287 2.94 -4.85 -17.94
N LEU A 288 1.97 -4.46 -18.76
CA LEU A 288 1.94 -4.79 -20.19
C LEU A 288 3.11 -4.14 -20.94
N MET A 289 3.41 -2.88 -20.61
CA MET A 289 4.52 -2.13 -21.21
C MET A 289 5.89 -2.74 -20.89
N LEU A 290 6.10 -3.17 -19.65
CA LEU A 290 7.35 -3.79 -19.23
C LEU A 290 7.51 -5.19 -19.83
N HIS A 291 6.44 -5.99 -19.86
CA HIS A 291 6.43 -7.33 -20.47
C HIS A 291 6.71 -7.26 -21.99
N ALA A 292 6.12 -6.30 -22.70
CA ALA A 292 6.34 -6.12 -24.13
C ALA A 292 7.82 -5.85 -24.51
N GLN A 293 8.62 -5.42 -23.53
CA GLN A 293 10.07 -5.22 -23.66
C GLN A 293 10.87 -6.35 -22.99
N HIS A 294 10.25 -7.48 -22.66
CA HIS A 294 10.87 -8.67 -22.09
C HIS A 294 11.59 -8.47 -20.75
N LEU A 295 11.17 -7.49 -19.93
CA LEU A 295 11.81 -7.22 -18.64
C LEU A 295 11.79 -8.46 -17.72
N ASP A 296 10.68 -9.15 -17.65
CA ASP A 296 10.50 -10.36 -16.84
C ASP A 296 11.38 -11.53 -17.32
N ASP A 297 11.53 -11.71 -18.64
CA ASP A 297 12.43 -12.72 -19.22
C ASP A 297 13.89 -12.42 -18.85
N LEU A 298 14.29 -11.15 -18.93
CA LEU A 298 15.64 -10.71 -18.55
C LEU A 298 15.91 -10.93 -17.06
N VAL A 299 14.94 -10.61 -16.18
CA VAL A 299 15.03 -10.86 -14.72
C VAL A 299 15.10 -12.36 -14.43
N CYS A 300 14.24 -13.17 -15.03
CA CYS A 300 14.26 -14.63 -14.87
C CYS A 300 15.60 -15.23 -15.34
N LYS A 301 16.09 -14.81 -16.50
CA LYS A 301 17.41 -15.21 -17.02
C LYS A 301 18.55 -14.83 -16.08
N LYS A 302 18.56 -13.59 -15.56
CA LYS A 302 19.58 -13.10 -14.61
C LYS A 302 19.59 -13.92 -13.32
N LEU A 303 18.42 -14.27 -12.79
CA LEU A 303 18.27 -15.00 -11.53
C LEU A 303 18.29 -16.52 -11.70
N GLY A 304 18.35 -17.04 -12.93
CA GLY A 304 18.32 -18.47 -13.23
C GLY A 304 17.00 -19.13 -12.82
N LEU A 305 15.87 -18.43 -13.04
CA LEU A 305 14.53 -18.91 -12.75
C LEU A 305 13.91 -19.56 -13.99
N GLU A 306 13.48 -20.79 -13.86
CA GLU A 306 12.69 -21.50 -14.86
C GLU A 306 11.20 -21.32 -14.55
N THR A 307 10.45 -20.72 -15.46
CA THR A 307 9.05 -20.33 -15.24
C THR A 307 8.19 -20.60 -16.46
N LYS A 308 6.88 -20.56 -16.29
CA LYS A 308 5.92 -20.49 -17.39
C LYS A 308 5.99 -19.12 -18.07
N PRO A 309 5.52 -18.97 -19.31
CA PRO A 309 5.24 -17.66 -19.89
C PRO A 309 4.28 -16.85 -19.02
N ALA A 310 4.41 -15.52 -19.04
CA ALA A 310 3.51 -14.64 -18.30
C ALA A 310 2.09 -14.70 -18.89
N ASP A 311 1.07 -14.77 -18.02
CA ASP A 311 -0.33 -14.59 -18.40
C ASP A 311 -0.82 -13.24 -17.88
N LEU A 312 -0.93 -12.28 -18.77
CA LEU A 312 -1.34 -10.90 -18.47
C LEU A 312 -2.77 -10.60 -18.94
N SER A 313 -3.56 -11.61 -19.30
CA SER A 313 -4.95 -11.45 -19.79
C SER A 313 -5.84 -10.64 -18.85
N ALA A 314 -5.68 -10.82 -17.53
CA ALA A 314 -6.40 -10.03 -16.52
C ALA A 314 -6.03 -8.53 -16.59
N TRP A 315 -4.76 -8.20 -16.81
CA TRP A 315 -4.30 -6.81 -16.96
C TRP A 315 -4.78 -6.17 -18.26
N GLU A 316 -4.80 -6.94 -19.36
CA GLU A 316 -5.36 -6.51 -20.64
C GLU A 316 -6.86 -6.18 -20.51
N ASP A 317 -7.64 -7.02 -19.81
CA ASP A 317 -9.07 -6.76 -19.58
C ASP A 317 -9.29 -5.51 -18.72
N ILE A 318 -8.51 -5.32 -17.64
CA ILE A 318 -8.55 -4.12 -16.80
C ILE A 318 -8.31 -2.87 -17.64
N VAL A 319 -7.21 -2.84 -18.41
CA VAL A 319 -6.85 -1.68 -19.26
C VAL A 319 -7.92 -1.43 -20.32
N ARG A 320 -8.46 -2.48 -20.95
CA ARG A 320 -9.55 -2.38 -21.92
C ARG A 320 -10.78 -1.70 -21.31
N ARG A 321 -11.19 -2.09 -20.09
CA ARG A 321 -12.35 -1.51 -19.39
C ARG A 321 -12.12 -0.07 -19.02
N ILE A 322 -10.92 0.28 -18.54
CA ILE A 322 -10.56 1.67 -18.21
C ILE A 322 -10.63 2.58 -19.45
N LYS A 323 -10.11 2.10 -20.60
CA LYS A 323 -10.08 2.87 -21.85
C LYS A 323 -11.44 2.99 -22.53
N ASN A 324 -12.36 2.06 -22.29
CA ASN A 324 -13.65 1.98 -22.95
C ASN A 324 -14.83 1.89 -21.95
N PRO A 325 -15.02 2.90 -21.08
CA PRO A 325 -16.16 2.92 -20.17
C PRO A 325 -17.48 3.10 -20.97
N LYS A 326 -18.56 2.43 -20.53
CA LYS A 326 -19.88 2.51 -21.16
C LYS A 326 -20.70 3.71 -20.68
N ARG A 327 -20.37 4.26 -19.51
CA ARG A 327 -21.07 5.37 -18.86
C ARG A 327 -20.14 6.15 -17.95
N GLU A 328 -20.65 7.22 -17.37
CA GLU A 328 -19.91 8.09 -16.46
C GLU A 328 -20.81 8.48 -15.29
N VAL A 329 -20.23 8.58 -14.08
CA VAL A 329 -20.88 9.11 -12.88
C VAL A 329 -19.96 10.06 -12.16
N THR A 330 -20.53 11.06 -11.47
CA THR A 330 -19.78 12.03 -10.66
C THR A 330 -20.00 11.75 -9.18
N VAL A 331 -18.93 11.43 -8.47
CA VAL A 331 -18.90 11.26 -7.01
C VAL A 331 -18.26 12.48 -6.37
N ALA A 332 -19.00 13.19 -5.51
CA ALA A 332 -18.41 14.22 -4.68
C ALA A 332 -17.71 13.58 -3.46
N MET A 333 -16.40 13.74 -3.36
CA MET A 333 -15.62 13.38 -2.19
C MET A 333 -15.48 14.62 -1.31
N VAL A 334 -16.27 14.69 -0.24
CA VAL A 334 -16.28 15.83 0.69
C VAL A 334 -15.31 15.56 1.83
N GLY A 335 -14.13 16.13 1.76
CA GLY A 335 -13.01 15.81 2.63
C GLY A 335 -12.24 17.01 3.16
N LYS A 336 -11.18 16.71 3.93
CA LYS A 336 -10.29 17.73 4.55
C LYS A 336 -8.96 17.91 3.81
N TYR A 337 -8.53 16.90 3.04
CA TYR A 337 -7.20 16.83 2.42
C TYR A 337 -7.29 16.81 0.89
N VAL A 338 -8.25 17.56 0.36
CA VAL A 338 -8.63 17.52 -1.07
C VAL A 338 -7.61 18.15 -2.01
N ASP A 339 -6.73 19.01 -1.49
CA ASP A 339 -5.68 19.68 -2.28
C ASP A 339 -4.52 18.76 -2.67
N TYR A 340 -4.43 17.57 -2.06
CA TYR A 340 -3.38 16.60 -2.33
C TYR A 340 -3.98 15.22 -2.58
N ALA A 341 -4.02 14.81 -3.84
CA ALA A 341 -4.70 13.58 -4.28
C ALA A 341 -4.19 12.29 -3.62
N ASP A 342 -2.89 12.24 -3.27
CA ASP A 342 -2.31 11.07 -2.61
C ASP A 342 -2.73 10.91 -1.15
N SER A 343 -3.37 11.94 -0.53
CA SER A 343 -3.97 11.81 0.81
C SER A 343 -5.14 10.81 0.86
N TYR A 344 -5.78 10.54 -0.28
CA TYR A 344 -6.89 9.61 -0.44
C TYR A 344 -6.59 8.54 -1.50
N LYS A 345 -5.34 8.12 -1.60
CA LYS A 345 -4.88 7.26 -2.69
C LYS A 345 -5.65 5.95 -2.79
N SER A 346 -5.77 5.19 -1.72
CA SER A 346 -6.52 3.93 -1.72
C SER A 346 -7.99 4.13 -2.01
N LEU A 347 -8.58 5.22 -1.54
CA LEU A 347 -9.98 5.54 -1.78
C LEU A 347 -10.24 5.89 -3.25
N ASN A 348 -9.35 6.68 -3.86
CA ASN A 348 -9.41 6.98 -5.29
C ASN A 348 -9.31 5.70 -6.13
N GLU A 349 -8.37 4.82 -5.77
CA GLU A 349 -8.21 3.55 -6.46
C GLU A 349 -9.44 2.63 -6.25
N ALA A 350 -10.02 2.58 -5.04
CA ALA A 350 -11.21 1.77 -4.77
C ALA A 350 -12.43 2.20 -5.59
N LEU A 351 -12.64 3.50 -5.76
CA LEU A 351 -13.66 4.05 -6.66
C LEU A 351 -13.38 3.69 -8.12
N ASN A 352 -12.12 3.81 -8.57
CA ASN A 352 -11.72 3.41 -9.92
C ASN A 352 -11.89 1.90 -10.14
N HIS A 353 -11.58 1.06 -9.16
CA HIS A 353 -11.76 -0.39 -9.24
C HIS A 353 -13.25 -0.76 -9.36
N ALA A 354 -14.12 -0.09 -8.62
CA ALA A 354 -15.56 -0.24 -8.79
C ALA A 354 -16.01 0.18 -10.19
N GLY A 355 -15.44 1.29 -10.70
CA GLY A 355 -15.66 1.73 -12.08
C GLY A 355 -15.22 0.70 -13.13
N ILE A 356 -14.08 0.04 -12.94
CA ILE A 356 -13.61 -1.06 -13.80
C ILE A 356 -14.64 -2.21 -13.82
N ARG A 357 -15.14 -2.61 -12.65
CA ARG A 357 -16.10 -3.72 -12.52
C ARG A 357 -17.45 -3.40 -13.15
N THR A 358 -17.92 -2.17 -13.00
CA THR A 358 -19.21 -1.68 -13.56
C THR A 358 -19.08 -1.08 -14.97
N GLU A 359 -17.88 -1.12 -15.58
CA GLU A 359 -17.56 -0.48 -16.87
C GLU A 359 -17.98 1.00 -16.93
N THR A 360 -17.79 1.70 -15.81
CA THR A 360 -18.19 3.09 -15.58
C THR A 360 -16.96 3.97 -15.33
N ARG A 361 -16.89 5.12 -15.98
CA ARG A 361 -15.91 6.15 -15.61
C ARG A 361 -16.41 6.87 -14.36
N VAL A 362 -15.69 6.77 -13.27
CA VAL A 362 -15.99 7.50 -12.03
C VAL A 362 -15.22 8.81 -12.03
N LYS A 363 -15.94 9.93 -12.15
CA LYS A 363 -15.37 11.27 -11.95
C LYS A 363 -15.42 11.61 -10.47
N ILE A 364 -14.25 11.74 -9.84
CA ILE A 364 -14.14 12.18 -8.46
C ILE A 364 -14.03 13.70 -8.45
N ARG A 365 -15.05 14.35 -7.85
CA ARG A 365 -15.02 15.78 -7.56
C ARG A 365 -14.59 15.96 -6.12
N TYR A 366 -13.38 16.47 -5.93
CA TYR A 366 -12.89 16.82 -4.60
C TYR A 366 -13.58 18.12 -4.13
N VAL A 367 -14.14 18.07 -2.93
CA VAL A 367 -14.85 19.19 -2.30
C VAL A 367 -14.24 19.42 -0.91
N ASP A 368 -13.69 20.59 -0.66
CA ASP A 368 -13.27 20.97 0.69
C ASP A 368 -14.51 21.12 1.57
N ALA A 369 -14.54 20.38 2.66
CA ALA A 369 -15.68 20.41 3.59
C ALA A 369 -15.89 21.81 4.20
N SER A 370 -14.83 22.61 4.35
CA SER A 370 -14.95 24.01 4.83
C SER A 370 -15.69 24.90 3.80
N GLN A 371 -15.53 24.62 2.52
CA GLN A 371 -16.29 25.33 1.48
C GLN A 371 -17.79 25.03 1.54
N VAL A 372 -18.15 23.78 1.84
CA VAL A 372 -19.57 23.40 2.04
C VAL A 372 -20.15 24.10 3.29
N GLU A 373 -19.34 24.29 4.31
CA GLU A 373 -19.73 24.99 5.53
C GLU A 373 -20.08 26.47 5.25
N GLU A 374 -19.29 27.13 4.40
CA GLU A 374 -19.44 28.55 4.03
C GLU A 374 -20.51 28.80 2.97
N GLU A 375 -20.55 27.99 1.90
CA GLU A 375 -21.38 28.25 0.72
C GLU A 375 -22.70 27.45 0.68
N GLY A 376 -22.83 26.42 1.50
CA GLY A 376 -23.98 25.51 1.57
C GLY A 376 -23.90 24.31 0.64
N ALA A 377 -24.41 23.16 1.13
CA ALA A 377 -24.35 21.87 0.41
C ALA A 377 -25.16 21.89 -0.89
N GLU A 378 -26.33 22.52 -0.90
CA GLU A 378 -27.21 22.59 -2.09
C GLU A 378 -26.51 23.22 -3.30
N LYS A 379 -25.74 24.30 -3.09
CA LYS A 379 -25.03 24.99 -4.16
C LYS A 379 -23.90 24.13 -4.76
N ILE A 380 -23.19 23.38 -3.89
CA ILE A 380 -21.96 22.67 -4.27
C ILE A 380 -22.27 21.26 -4.79
N LEU A 381 -23.32 20.61 -4.27
CA LEU A 381 -23.59 19.18 -4.47
C LEU A 381 -24.82 18.88 -5.35
N ALA A 382 -25.46 19.91 -5.96
CA ALA A 382 -26.71 19.73 -6.70
C ALA A 382 -26.62 18.76 -7.89
N ASP A 383 -25.50 18.70 -8.56
CA ASP A 383 -25.30 17.98 -9.82
C ASP A 383 -24.56 16.64 -9.69
N VAL A 384 -24.15 16.25 -8.45
CA VAL A 384 -23.43 14.99 -8.23
C VAL A 384 -24.37 13.78 -8.17
N ASP A 385 -23.88 12.62 -8.55
CA ASP A 385 -24.64 11.37 -8.56
C ASP A 385 -24.53 10.59 -7.26
N ALA A 386 -23.47 10.85 -6.49
CA ALA A 386 -23.27 10.27 -5.18
C ALA A 386 -22.33 11.16 -4.33
N ILE A 387 -22.42 11.02 -3.01
CA ILE A 387 -21.62 11.77 -2.03
C ILE A 387 -20.86 10.77 -1.16
N LEU A 388 -19.54 10.99 -1.01
CA LEU A 388 -18.66 10.21 -0.16
C LEU A 388 -17.97 11.14 0.84
N VAL A 389 -18.03 10.76 2.14
CA VAL A 389 -17.29 11.43 3.21
C VAL A 389 -16.22 10.47 3.72
N PRO A 390 -14.93 10.78 3.47
CA PRO A 390 -13.81 9.90 3.81
C PRO A 390 -13.41 9.97 5.29
N GLY A 391 -12.46 9.11 5.66
CA GLY A 391 -11.74 9.18 6.92
C GLY A 391 -10.93 10.47 7.09
N GLY A 392 -10.58 10.77 8.34
CA GLY A 392 -9.78 11.94 8.70
C GLY A 392 -9.72 12.15 10.20
N PHE A 393 -8.99 13.18 10.64
CA PHE A 393 -8.84 13.54 12.06
C PHE A 393 -9.03 15.05 12.28
N GLY A 394 -9.43 15.43 13.50
CA GLY A 394 -9.52 16.81 13.95
C GLY A 394 -10.79 17.56 13.50
N LYS A 395 -10.93 18.80 13.95
CA LYS A 395 -12.18 19.56 13.91
C LYS A 395 -12.47 20.29 12.57
N ARG A 396 -11.46 20.62 11.77
CA ARG A 396 -11.64 21.42 10.54
C ARG A 396 -12.65 20.75 9.57
N GLY A 397 -13.61 21.49 9.07
CA GLY A 397 -14.57 21.08 8.05
C GLY A 397 -15.64 20.06 8.49
N THR A 398 -15.74 19.73 9.78
CA THR A 398 -16.69 18.71 10.24
C THR A 398 -18.15 19.15 10.08
N GLU A 399 -18.46 20.42 10.27
CA GLU A 399 -19.83 20.92 10.07
C GLU A 399 -20.22 20.90 8.58
N GLY A 400 -19.27 21.16 7.66
CA GLY A 400 -19.52 21.01 6.24
C GLY A 400 -19.75 19.54 5.81
N MET A 401 -19.05 18.59 6.44
CA MET A 401 -19.33 17.17 6.26
C MET A 401 -20.74 16.83 6.73
N ILE A 402 -21.15 17.28 7.94
CA ILE A 402 -22.48 17.07 8.50
C ILE A 402 -23.57 17.64 7.56
N LYS A 403 -23.40 18.89 7.08
CA LYS A 403 -24.33 19.49 6.09
C LYS A 403 -24.40 18.69 4.78
N SER A 404 -23.30 18.14 4.31
CA SER A 404 -23.29 17.31 3.09
C SER A 404 -24.03 15.99 3.30
N ILE A 405 -23.92 15.40 4.48
CA ILE A 405 -24.62 14.16 4.86
C ILE A 405 -26.12 14.41 5.01
N GLU A 406 -26.51 15.52 5.65
CA GLU A 406 -27.92 15.94 5.73
C GLU A 406 -28.51 16.13 4.34
N TYR A 407 -27.77 16.83 3.45
CA TYR A 407 -28.18 17.04 2.05
C TYR A 407 -28.38 15.70 1.31
N ALA A 408 -27.46 14.76 1.47
CA ALA A 408 -27.56 13.42 0.88
C ALA A 408 -28.81 12.68 1.39
N ARG A 409 -29.04 12.69 2.71
CA ARG A 409 -30.15 12.00 3.35
C ARG A 409 -31.50 12.57 2.90
N LEU A 410 -31.65 13.89 2.92
CA LEU A 410 -32.93 14.57 2.56
C LEU A 410 -33.27 14.45 1.08
N ASN A 411 -32.26 14.55 0.19
CA ASN A 411 -32.43 14.51 -1.25
C ASN A 411 -32.30 13.10 -1.86
N LYS A 412 -32.15 12.07 -1.02
CA LYS A 412 -32.04 10.67 -1.45
C LYS A 412 -30.89 10.44 -2.43
N ILE A 413 -29.77 11.16 -2.25
CA ILE A 413 -28.54 10.98 -3.04
C ILE A 413 -27.71 9.87 -2.40
N PRO A 414 -27.25 8.86 -3.15
CA PRO A 414 -26.39 7.80 -2.62
C PRO A 414 -25.24 8.35 -1.79
N PHE A 415 -25.08 7.83 -0.56
CA PHE A 415 -24.12 8.28 0.42
C PHE A 415 -23.27 7.13 0.94
N LEU A 416 -21.95 7.35 1.02
CA LEU A 416 -21.02 6.46 1.68
C LEU A 416 -20.15 7.25 2.68
N GLY A 417 -20.19 6.85 3.95
CA GLY A 417 -19.34 7.39 5.02
C GLY A 417 -18.28 6.38 5.46
N ILE A 418 -17.00 6.79 5.53
CA ILE A 418 -15.89 5.90 5.93
C ILE A 418 -15.22 6.48 7.16
N CYS A 419 -15.05 5.69 8.23
CA CYS A 419 -14.37 6.03 9.48
C CYS A 419 -14.93 7.35 10.08
N LEU A 420 -14.23 8.48 9.95
CA LEU A 420 -14.75 9.79 10.34
C LEU A 420 -16.10 10.09 9.65
N GLY A 421 -16.26 9.69 8.39
CA GLY A 421 -17.51 9.85 7.64
C GLY A 421 -18.70 9.14 8.30
N MET A 422 -18.51 7.96 8.88
CA MET A 422 -19.52 7.29 9.68
C MET A 422 -19.82 8.07 10.96
N GLN A 423 -18.79 8.54 11.65
CA GLN A 423 -18.95 9.31 12.89
C GLN A 423 -19.73 10.61 12.62
N MET A 424 -19.45 11.30 11.51
CA MET A 424 -20.20 12.49 11.10
C MET A 424 -21.67 12.15 10.75
N ALA A 425 -21.92 10.98 10.13
CA ALA A 425 -23.28 10.52 9.83
C ALA A 425 -24.09 10.22 11.10
N VAL A 426 -23.45 9.64 12.12
CA VAL A 426 -24.07 9.44 13.45
C VAL A 426 -24.39 10.77 14.11
N ILE A 427 -23.48 11.75 14.07
CA ILE A 427 -23.70 13.08 14.64
C ILE A 427 -24.83 13.80 13.89
N GLU A 428 -24.87 13.75 12.56
CA GLU A 428 -25.94 14.31 11.75
C GLU A 428 -27.29 13.72 12.17
N PHE A 429 -27.39 12.40 12.22
CA PHE A 429 -28.62 11.69 12.57
C PHE A 429 -29.06 12.00 14.03
N ALA A 430 -28.12 12.04 14.95
CA ALA A 430 -28.41 12.42 16.34
C ALA A 430 -29.01 13.83 16.44
N ARG A 431 -28.42 14.81 15.76
CA ARG A 431 -28.88 16.21 15.80
C ARG A 431 -30.23 16.41 15.10
N HIS A 432 -30.39 15.90 13.88
CA HIS A 432 -31.50 16.28 13.01
C HIS A 432 -32.65 15.26 12.98
N VAL A 433 -32.40 14.01 13.37
CA VAL A 433 -33.46 12.97 13.41
C VAL A 433 -33.85 12.62 14.83
N CYS A 434 -32.88 12.48 15.75
CA CYS A 434 -33.14 12.18 17.13
C CYS A 434 -33.40 13.43 18.00
N GLY A 435 -33.15 14.63 17.49
CA GLY A 435 -33.38 15.89 18.22
C GLY A 435 -32.38 16.16 19.36
N LEU A 436 -31.21 15.51 19.32
CA LEU A 436 -30.14 15.70 20.29
C LEU A 436 -29.30 16.94 19.93
N GLY A 437 -29.82 18.12 20.21
CA GLY A 437 -29.12 19.38 19.91
C GLY A 437 -27.72 19.42 20.51
N GLY A 438 -26.73 19.76 19.72
CA GLY A 438 -25.32 19.80 20.13
C GLY A 438 -24.62 18.45 20.27
N ALA A 439 -25.24 17.34 19.84
CA ALA A 439 -24.55 16.04 19.77
C ALA A 439 -23.24 16.12 19.00
N ASN A 440 -22.17 15.52 19.53
CA ASN A 440 -20.85 15.61 18.95
C ASN A 440 -19.97 14.41 19.31
N SER A 441 -18.75 14.40 18.77
CA SER A 441 -17.65 13.55 19.19
C SER A 441 -16.84 14.22 20.30
N THR A 442 -16.40 13.46 21.30
CA THR A 442 -15.47 13.98 22.34
C THR A 442 -14.08 14.34 21.76
N GLU A 443 -13.75 13.91 20.54
CA GLU A 443 -12.57 14.40 19.81
C GLU A 443 -12.72 15.88 19.41
N LEU A 444 -13.93 16.28 19.03
CA LEU A 444 -14.22 17.58 18.42
C LEU A 444 -14.69 18.61 19.46
N ASP A 445 -15.41 18.13 20.47
CA ASP A 445 -15.95 18.89 21.60
C ASP A 445 -15.97 17.99 22.84
N PRO A 446 -14.92 18.08 23.70
CA PRO A 446 -14.82 17.28 24.91
C PRO A 446 -15.96 17.50 25.90
N ASP A 447 -16.58 18.69 25.87
CA ASP A 447 -17.64 19.12 26.80
C ASP A 447 -19.06 18.91 26.24
N THR A 448 -19.21 18.20 25.14
CA THR A 448 -20.52 17.98 24.50
C THR A 448 -21.51 17.32 25.43
N ALA A 449 -22.75 17.86 25.47
CA ALA A 449 -23.84 17.30 26.29
C ALA A 449 -24.29 15.90 25.81
N HIS A 450 -24.06 15.59 24.54
CA HIS A 450 -24.43 14.31 23.90
C HIS A 450 -23.22 13.72 23.16
N PRO A 451 -22.32 13.00 23.87
CA PRO A 451 -21.14 12.36 23.28
C PRO A 451 -21.53 11.10 22.51
N VAL A 452 -22.16 11.29 21.36
CA VAL A 452 -22.63 10.18 20.51
C VAL A 452 -21.49 9.41 19.82
N VAL A 453 -20.30 10.03 19.77
CA VAL A 453 -19.03 9.41 19.42
C VAL A 453 -18.04 9.72 20.55
N ALA A 454 -17.35 8.71 21.06
CA ALA A 454 -16.47 8.85 22.21
C ALA A 454 -15.20 8.01 22.09
N LEU A 455 -14.18 8.37 22.89
CA LEU A 455 -12.95 7.59 23.01
C LEU A 455 -13.26 6.23 23.64
N ILE A 456 -12.72 5.16 23.05
CA ILE A 456 -12.74 3.84 23.69
C ILE A 456 -11.70 3.85 24.80
N THR A 457 -12.15 3.66 26.04
CA THR A 457 -11.27 3.61 27.20
C THR A 457 -10.67 2.23 27.46
N GLU A 458 -11.35 1.16 27.04
CA GLU A 458 -10.87 -0.22 27.20
C GLU A 458 -11.21 -1.06 25.96
N TRP A 459 -10.24 -1.79 25.43
CA TRP A 459 -10.46 -2.80 24.36
C TRP A 459 -9.48 -3.96 24.51
N LYS A 460 -9.82 -5.11 23.93
CA LYS A 460 -8.92 -6.25 23.84
C LYS A 460 -8.14 -6.21 22.51
N ASP A 461 -6.82 -6.28 22.61
CA ASP A 461 -5.99 -6.45 21.44
C ASP A 461 -6.06 -7.89 20.88
N ARG A 462 -5.37 -8.15 19.74
CA ARG A 462 -5.33 -9.48 19.11
C ARG A 462 -4.77 -10.60 20.00
N SER A 463 -4.02 -10.26 21.04
CA SER A 463 -3.51 -11.22 22.02
C SER A 463 -4.51 -11.54 23.13
N GLY A 464 -5.64 -10.83 23.18
CA GLY A 464 -6.63 -10.90 24.24
C GLY A 464 -6.28 -10.07 25.49
N ALA A 465 -5.19 -9.29 25.43
CA ALA A 465 -4.81 -8.38 26.50
C ALA A 465 -5.72 -7.14 26.50
N VAL A 466 -6.23 -6.78 27.70
CA VAL A 466 -7.02 -5.55 27.87
C VAL A 466 -6.08 -4.36 27.86
N GLN A 467 -6.24 -3.52 26.84
CA GLN A 467 -5.57 -2.23 26.73
C GLN A 467 -6.45 -1.16 27.37
N LYS A 468 -5.88 -0.32 28.24
CA LYS A 468 -6.55 0.84 28.85
C LYS A 468 -5.99 2.11 28.28
N ARG A 469 -6.86 3.06 27.97
CA ARG A 469 -6.49 4.40 27.51
C ARG A 469 -7.00 5.47 28.44
N ASP A 470 -6.21 6.53 28.55
CA ASP A 470 -6.60 7.82 29.07
C ASP A 470 -6.17 8.93 28.13
N GLU A 471 -6.56 10.17 28.40
CA GLU A 471 -6.24 11.34 27.58
C GLU A 471 -4.73 11.66 27.53
N SER A 472 -3.93 11.09 28.43
CA SER A 472 -2.47 11.25 28.50
C SER A 472 -1.70 10.17 27.73
N SER A 473 -2.40 9.17 27.18
CA SER A 473 -1.78 8.07 26.45
C SER A 473 -1.13 8.56 25.15
N ASP A 474 0.03 7.97 24.81
CA ASP A 474 0.81 8.33 23.64
C ASP A 474 -0.02 8.25 22.34
N LEU A 475 0.00 9.32 21.54
CA LEU A 475 -0.82 9.43 20.32
C LEU A 475 -0.46 8.37 19.27
N GLY A 476 0.82 7.91 19.27
CA GLY A 476 1.29 6.88 18.36
C GLY A 476 1.16 5.46 18.95
N GLY A 477 0.17 4.74 18.91
CA GLY A 477 0.06 3.35 19.44
C GLY A 477 -1.23 3.05 20.19
N THR A 478 -2.15 4.01 20.20
CA THR A 478 -3.44 3.89 20.88
C THR A 478 -4.63 3.73 19.93
N MET A 479 -4.38 3.56 18.61
CA MET A 479 -5.43 3.32 17.62
C MET A 479 -5.83 1.85 17.55
N ARG A 480 -7.09 1.60 17.21
CA ARG A 480 -7.55 0.30 16.76
C ARG A 480 -7.08 0.12 15.33
N LEU A 481 -6.21 -0.87 15.12
CA LEU A 481 -5.46 -1.05 13.87
C LEU A 481 -5.61 -2.45 13.30
N GLY A 482 -5.59 -2.53 11.97
CA GLY A 482 -5.51 -3.79 11.22
C GLY A 482 -6.83 -4.50 11.04
N ARG A 483 -6.77 -5.70 10.45
CA ARG A 483 -7.92 -6.50 10.06
C ARG A 483 -8.68 -7.05 11.27
N GLN A 484 -10.00 -6.87 11.27
CA GLN A 484 -10.90 -7.43 12.26
C GLN A 484 -12.09 -8.08 11.56
N GLU A 485 -12.58 -9.17 12.13
CA GLU A 485 -13.77 -9.89 11.66
C GLU A 485 -14.97 -9.53 12.52
N VAL A 486 -16.06 -9.16 11.85
CA VAL A 486 -17.29 -8.70 12.51
C VAL A 486 -18.49 -9.42 11.89
N PRO A 487 -19.42 -9.98 12.70
CA PRO A 487 -20.64 -10.57 12.18
C PRO A 487 -21.59 -9.50 11.64
N VAL A 488 -22.27 -9.83 10.55
CA VAL A 488 -23.22 -8.96 9.85
C VAL A 488 -24.66 -9.42 10.10
N ALA A 489 -25.54 -8.50 10.41
CA ALA A 489 -26.94 -8.79 10.66
C ALA A 489 -27.66 -9.23 9.38
N THR A 490 -28.37 -10.35 9.43
CA THR A 490 -29.12 -10.90 8.29
C THR A 490 -30.27 -9.97 7.87
N GLY A 491 -30.59 -9.93 6.57
CA GLY A 491 -31.66 -9.11 6.02
C GLY A 491 -31.34 -7.64 5.76
N THR A 492 -30.13 -7.20 6.09
CA THR A 492 -29.64 -5.83 5.90
C THR A 492 -29.03 -5.62 4.49
N LEU A 493 -28.78 -4.37 4.10
CA LEU A 493 -27.98 -4.06 2.91
C LEU A 493 -26.54 -4.56 3.09
N ALA A 494 -25.98 -4.39 4.27
CA ALA A 494 -24.66 -4.93 4.62
C ALA A 494 -24.56 -6.43 4.35
N HIS A 495 -25.57 -7.21 4.75
CA HIS A 495 -25.58 -8.65 4.52
C HIS A 495 -25.66 -9.02 3.02
N ARG A 496 -26.35 -8.23 2.22
CA ARG A 496 -26.38 -8.41 0.75
C ARG A 496 -25.02 -8.14 0.11
N ILE A 497 -24.22 -7.22 0.70
CA ILE A 497 -22.91 -6.81 0.19
C ILE A 497 -21.80 -7.77 0.64
N TYR A 498 -21.78 -8.12 1.92
CA TYR A 498 -20.66 -8.83 2.55
C TYR A 498 -20.95 -10.30 2.92
N GLY A 499 -22.24 -10.70 2.98
CA GLY A 499 -22.63 -11.98 3.55
C GLY A 499 -22.62 -11.95 5.09
N ASP A 500 -22.36 -13.08 5.73
CA ASP A 500 -22.49 -13.25 7.18
C ASP A 500 -21.39 -12.56 8.01
N VAL A 501 -20.22 -12.31 7.41
CA VAL A 501 -19.05 -11.76 8.11
C VAL A 501 -18.35 -10.75 7.21
N VAL A 502 -17.98 -9.62 7.79
CA VAL A 502 -17.06 -8.64 7.19
C VAL A 502 -15.69 -8.72 7.85
N ALA A 503 -14.63 -8.54 7.08
CA ALA A 503 -13.26 -8.62 7.57
C ALA A 503 -12.41 -7.51 6.95
N GLU A 504 -12.32 -6.37 7.63
CA GLU A 504 -11.71 -5.15 7.12
C GLU A 504 -10.71 -4.55 8.09
N ARG A 505 -9.90 -3.60 7.60
CA ARG A 505 -8.84 -2.94 8.35
C ARG A 505 -9.34 -1.67 9.03
N HIS A 506 -8.90 -1.45 10.24
CA HIS A 506 -9.25 -0.31 11.09
C HIS A 506 -8.07 0.64 11.25
N ARG A 507 -8.38 1.95 11.44
CA ARG A 507 -7.44 2.99 11.81
C ARG A 507 -8.18 4.15 12.50
N HIS A 508 -8.56 3.98 13.77
CA HIS A 508 -9.31 5.00 14.51
C HIS A 508 -9.17 4.83 16.02
N ARG A 509 -9.54 5.89 16.78
CA ARG A 509 -9.55 5.92 18.25
C ARG A 509 -10.95 6.08 18.82
N TYR A 510 -11.81 6.80 18.09
CA TYR A 510 -13.15 7.13 18.51
C TYR A 510 -14.16 6.18 17.87
N GLU A 511 -15.21 5.88 18.61
CA GLU A 511 -16.26 4.93 18.22
C GLU A 511 -17.64 5.50 18.52
N VAL A 512 -18.65 4.96 17.88
CA VAL A 512 -20.05 5.27 18.19
C VAL A 512 -20.36 4.79 19.61
N ASN A 513 -20.93 5.68 20.42
CA ASN A 513 -21.25 5.39 21.81
C ASN A 513 -22.49 4.51 21.94
N ASN A 514 -22.34 3.31 22.50
CA ASN A 514 -23.40 2.32 22.68
C ASN A 514 -24.62 2.82 23.47
N ALA A 515 -24.44 3.84 24.32
CA ALA A 515 -25.55 4.40 25.12
C ALA A 515 -26.65 5.04 24.26
N TYR A 516 -26.33 5.43 23.01
CA TYR A 516 -27.27 6.09 22.11
C TYR A 516 -27.85 5.15 21.05
N VAL A 517 -27.28 3.94 20.86
CA VAL A 517 -27.66 3.02 19.79
C VAL A 517 -29.15 2.70 19.77
N ALA A 518 -29.75 2.40 20.93
CA ALA A 518 -31.16 2.09 21.00
C ALA A 518 -32.06 3.25 20.53
N GLN A 519 -31.66 4.51 20.81
CA GLN A 519 -32.37 5.70 20.35
C GLN A 519 -32.23 5.90 18.82
N PHE A 520 -31.08 5.54 18.24
CA PHE A 520 -30.89 5.59 16.82
C PHE A 520 -31.73 4.54 16.09
N GLU A 521 -31.74 3.31 16.60
CA GLU A 521 -32.54 2.20 16.06
C GLU A 521 -34.04 2.49 16.12
N GLU A 522 -34.55 3.11 17.24
CA GLU A 522 -35.94 3.56 17.34
C GLU A 522 -36.32 4.59 16.26
N LYS A 523 -35.37 5.40 15.80
CA LYS A 523 -35.58 6.42 14.79
C LYS A 523 -35.33 5.92 13.34
N GLY A 524 -35.09 4.62 13.17
CA GLY A 524 -34.98 3.98 11.86
C GLY A 524 -33.57 3.79 11.32
N MET A 525 -32.52 4.08 12.11
CA MET A 525 -31.17 3.67 11.76
C MET A 525 -31.02 2.17 12.03
N VAL A 526 -30.35 1.45 11.12
CA VAL A 526 -29.99 0.06 11.32
C VAL A 526 -28.49 -0.05 11.57
N ILE A 527 -28.10 -0.60 12.71
CA ILE A 527 -26.71 -0.98 12.96
C ILE A 527 -26.52 -2.40 12.44
N SER A 528 -25.99 -2.51 11.23
CA SER A 528 -25.93 -3.77 10.49
C SER A 528 -24.71 -4.65 10.83
N ALA A 529 -23.73 -4.12 11.58
CA ALA A 529 -22.65 -4.91 12.16
C ALA A 529 -22.18 -4.29 13.47
N LYS A 530 -21.84 -5.16 14.44
CA LYS A 530 -21.29 -4.78 15.76
C LYS A 530 -20.13 -5.72 16.11
N THR A 531 -19.10 -5.20 16.80
CA THR A 531 -18.02 -6.06 17.29
C THR A 531 -18.56 -7.19 18.17
N PRO A 532 -17.93 -8.39 18.14
CA PRO A 532 -18.45 -9.56 18.87
C PRO A 532 -18.47 -9.40 20.40
N THR A 533 -17.53 -8.65 20.95
CA THR A 533 -17.30 -8.57 22.40
C THR A 533 -17.81 -7.27 23.00
N GLU A 534 -17.42 -6.13 22.46
CA GLU A 534 -17.76 -4.81 22.98
C GLU A 534 -19.08 -4.27 22.39
N HIS A 535 -19.62 -4.96 21.37
CA HIS A 535 -20.84 -4.59 20.64
C HIS A 535 -20.78 -3.17 20.01
N LEU A 536 -19.56 -2.71 19.67
CA LEU A 536 -19.37 -1.40 19.04
C LEU A 536 -19.92 -1.40 17.61
N PRO A 537 -20.69 -0.38 17.21
CA PRO A 537 -21.19 -0.25 15.84
C PRO A 537 -20.07 -0.14 14.80
N GLU A 538 -20.09 -1.01 13.82
CA GLU A 538 -19.12 -1.08 12.73
C GLU A 538 -19.70 -0.64 11.38
N MET A 539 -21.01 -0.86 11.20
CA MET A 539 -21.75 -0.45 10.01
C MET A 539 -23.11 0.10 10.38
N MET A 540 -23.52 1.16 9.70
CA MET A 540 -24.86 1.72 9.80
C MET A 540 -25.48 1.92 8.42
N GLU A 541 -26.80 1.77 8.33
CA GLU A 541 -27.57 1.99 7.12
C GLU A 541 -28.95 2.60 7.39
N LEU A 542 -29.53 3.28 6.41
CA LEU A 542 -30.90 3.76 6.44
C LEU A 542 -31.73 3.01 5.38
N PRO A 543 -32.62 2.07 5.79
CA PRO A 543 -33.36 1.20 4.85
C PRO A 543 -34.26 1.95 3.89
N ASP A 544 -34.83 3.09 4.31
CA ASP A 544 -35.73 3.94 3.51
C ASP A 544 -34.99 4.84 2.51
N HIS A 545 -33.66 4.72 2.43
CA HIS A 545 -32.82 5.47 1.50
C HIS A 545 -32.31 4.56 0.39
N PRO A 546 -32.21 5.02 -0.88
CA PRO A 546 -31.69 4.21 -2.00
C PRO A 546 -30.34 3.57 -1.71
N PHE A 547 -29.43 4.34 -1.13
CA PHE A 547 -28.14 3.87 -0.61
C PHE A 547 -27.63 4.89 0.41
N PHE A 548 -27.79 4.62 1.69
CA PHE A 548 -27.16 5.41 2.78
C PHE A 548 -26.43 4.43 3.68
N PHE A 549 -25.13 4.41 3.56
CA PHE A 549 -24.29 3.41 4.18
C PHE A 549 -23.05 4.03 4.78
N ALA A 550 -22.67 3.61 5.98
CA ALA A 550 -21.42 4.07 6.57
C ALA A 550 -20.73 2.98 7.38
N VAL A 551 -19.40 3.01 7.39
CA VAL A 551 -18.52 2.01 8.01
C VAL A 551 -17.45 2.65 8.87
N GLN A 552 -17.08 2.02 9.98
CA GLN A 552 -16.02 2.49 10.86
C GLN A 552 -14.63 2.08 10.37
N PHE A 553 -14.53 0.98 9.67
CA PHE A 553 -13.32 0.46 9.06
C PHE A 553 -12.99 1.12 7.69
N HIS A 554 -11.86 0.75 7.10
CA HIS A 554 -11.34 1.28 5.84
C HIS A 554 -11.38 0.24 4.72
N PRO A 555 -12.51 0.08 4.00
CA PRO A 555 -12.65 -0.92 2.94
C PRO A 555 -11.79 -0.63 1.70
N GLU A 556 -11.32 0.62 1.56
CA GLU A 556 -10.42 1.02 0.47
C GLU A 556 -9.08 0.29 0.48
N PHE A 557 -8.59 -0.14 1.66
CA PHE A 557 -7.32 -0.83 1.78
C PHE A 557 -7.32 -2.26 1.22
N THR A 558 -8.51 -2.87 1.06
CA THR A 558 -8.65 -4.24 0.55
C THR A 558 -9.10 -4.30 -0.91
N SER A 559 -9.36 -3.15 -1.53
CA SER A 559 -9.77 -3.05 -2.93
C SER A 559 -8.63 -3.35 -3.90
N SER A 560 -8.93 -4.06 -4.98
CA SER A 560 -7.97 -4.37 -6.04
C SER A 560 -8.57 -4.22 -7.45
N PRO A 561 -7.77 -3.94 -8.49
CA PRO A 561 -8.27 -3.79 -9.85
C PRO A 561 -8.82 -5.10 -10.43
N ARG A 562 -8.32 -6.26 -9.97
CA ARG A 562 -8.75 -7.58 -10.45
C ARG A 562 -10.13 -7.96 -9.96
N PHE A 563 -10.46 -7.65 -8.70
CA PHE A 563 -11.69 -8.12 -8.05
C PHE A 563 -12.64 -6.98 -7.65
N GLY A 564 -12.16 -5.74 -7.62
CA GLY A 564 -12.90 -4.61 -7.04
C GLY A 564 -13.01 -4.75 -5.51
N HIS A 565 -14.04 -4.13 -4.96
CA HIS A 565 -14.48 -4.29 -3.58
C HIS A 565 -16.00 -4.24 -3.53
N PRO A 566 -16.68 -5.15 -2.84
CA PRO A 566 -18.14 -5.29 -2.93
C PRO A 566 -18.90 -4.01 -2.51
N LEU A 567 -18.44 -3.33 -1.44
CA LEU A 567 -19.09 -2.09 -0.99
C LEU A 567 -18.97 -0.96 -2.01
N PHE A 568 -17.78 -0.74 -2.57
CA PHE A 568 -17.58 0.30 -3.59
C PHE A 568 -18.34 -0.02 -4.87
N GLN A 569 -18.41 -1.30 -5.25
CA GLN A 569 -19.21 -1.72 -6.40
C GLN A 569 -20.69 -1.39 -6.19
N ALA A 570 -21.27 -1.79 -5.05
CA ALA A 570 -22.67 -1.50 -4.72
C ALA A 570 -22.95 0.02 -4.65
N TYR A 571 -21.99 0.80 -4.14
CA TYR A 571 -22.07 2.26 -4.09
C TYR A 571 -22.07 2.89 -5.48
N ILE A 572 -21.21 2.44 -6.40
CA ILE A 572 -21.18 2.96 -7.78
C ILE A 572 -22.42 2.50 -8.55
N GLU A 573 -22.95 1.29 -8.33
CA GLU A 573 -24.23 0.84 -8.90
C GLU A 573 -25.40 1.75 -8.46
N ALA A 574 -25.40 2.18 -7.19
CA ALA A 574 -26.38 3.16 -6.70
C ALA A 574 -26.20 4.55 -7.35
N ALA A 575 -24.94 5.00 -7.54
CA ALA A 575 -24.65 6.24 -8.26
C ALA A 575 -25.13 6.20 -9.73
N ILE A 576 -24.96 5.06 -10.41
CA ILE A 576 -25.46 4.82 -11.76
C ILE A 576 -27.00 4.94 -11.79
N ALA A 577 -27.69 4.29 -10.85
CA ALA A 577 -29.15 4.37 -10.76
C ALA A 577 -29.64 5.81 -10.52
N GLN A 578 -28.91 6.61 -9.74
CA GLN A 578 -29.21 8.02 -9.52
C GLN A 578 -28.98 8.85 -10.79
N ALA A 579 -27.89 8.62 -11.53
CA ALA A 579 -27.62 9.30 -12.80
C ALA A 579 -28.69 8.98 -13.85
N ASP A 580 -29.07 7.70 -13.96
CA ASP A 580 -30.14 7.27 -14.88
C ASP A 580 -31.51 7.91 -14.54
N LYS A 581 -31.83 8.06 -13.24
CA LYS A 581 -33.04 8.76 -12.77
C LYS A 581 -33.01 10.25 -13.12
N LYS A 582 -31.86 10.92 -12.95
CA LYS A 582 -31.72 12.34 -13.35
C LYS A 582 -31.85 12.55 -14.84
N ALA A 583 -31.38 11.63 -15.66
CA ALA A 583 -31.49 11.70 -17.12
C ALA A 583 -32.92 11.50 -17.63
N GLN A 584 -33.83 10.91 -16.83
CA GLN A 584 -35.24 10.69 -17.14
C GLN A 584 -36.16 11.82 -16.63
N ALA A 585 -35.69 12.64 -15.67
CA ALA A 585 -36.41 13.78 -15.11
C ALA A 585 -36.19 15.06 -15.93
#